data_8c86e5fde65e9751dc213f582976c1c6
#
_entry.id   8c86e5fde65e9751dc213f582976c1c6
#
_cell.length_a   1.000
_cell.length_b   1.000
_cell.length_c   1.000
_cell.angle_alpha   90.00
_cell.angle_beta   90.00
_cell.angle_gamma   90.00
#
_symmetry.space_group_name_H-M   'P 1'
#
loop_
_entity.id
_entity.type
_entity.pdbx_description
1 polymer ?
#
loop_
_entity_poly.entity_id
_entity_poly.type
_entity_poly.pdbx_seq_one_letter_code
_entity_poly.pdbx_strand_id
1 'polypeptide(L)'
;MKKYFYPAIFSKEGDAYNVKFIDFDDVFTYGVGFDDAYYMAQDALYNILPDLKELPAPTNDYMNIKVKKNEFITMVELNTFEHEQKLSNKTIKTTVTMPEWFKKLAESKDINFSKVLQNGLKSELNLL
;
A
#
# COMPACT_ATOMS: atom_id res chain seq x y z
N MET A 1 6.62 -2.63 -12.82
CA MET A 1 5.52 -2.82 -11.84
C MET A 1 5.40 -4.28 -11.48
N LYS A 2 5.58 -4.61 -10.22
CA LYS A 2 5.46 -5.99 -9.77
C LYS A 2 4.61 -6.07 -8.52
N LYS A 3 3.70 -7.03 -8.52
CA LYS A 3 2.92 -7.39 -7.35
C LYS A 3 3.38 -8.73 -6.82
N TYR A 4 3.57 -8.79 -5.51
CA TYR A 4 3.94 -10.01 -4.81
C TYR A 4 2.88 -10.30 -3.76
N PHE A 5 2.62 -11.56 -3.55
CA PHE A 5 1.68 -11.99 -2.51
C PHE A 5 2.43 -12.91 -1.55
N TYR A 6 2.69 -12.41 -0.36
CA TYR A 6 3.43 -13.15 0.67
C TYR A 6 2.47 -13.73 1.70
N PRO A 7 2.54 -15.03 1.97
CA PRO A 7 1.71 -15.61 3.01
C PRO A 7 2.14 -15.13 4.40
N ALA A 8 1.17 -14.78 5.21
CA ALA A 8 1.38 -14.37 6.58
C ALA A 8 0.45 -15.13 7.51
N ILE A 9 0.93 -15.48 8.68
CA ILE A 9 0.14 -16.13 9.71
C ILE A 9 -0.44 -15.07 10.62
N PHE A 10 -1.77 -15.02 10.68
CA PHE A 10 -2.51 -14.13 11.56
C PHE A 10 -2.97 -14.94 12.77
N SER A 11 -2.57 -14.50 13.96
CA SER A 11 -2.93 -15.14 15.23
C SER A 11 -3.88 -14.24 15.99
N LYS A 12 -5.10 -14.74 16.22
CA LYS A 12 -6.11 -13.94 16.92
C LYS A 12 -5.91 -13.99 18.43
N GLU A 13 -5.88 -12.83 19.06
CA GLU A 13 -5.84 -12.65 20.51
C GLU A 13 -6.85 -11.57 20.92
N GLY A 14 -8.03 -11.97 21.39
CA GLY A 14 -9.10 -11.01 21.65
C GLY A 14 -9.55 -10.33 20.36
N ASP A 15 -9.47 -9.01 20.31
CA ASP A 15 -9.80 -8.22 19.12
C ASP A 15 -8.58 -7.94 18.26
N ALA A 16 -7.40 -8.31 18.72
CA ALA A 16 -6.15 -8.06 18.01
C ALA A 16 -5.72 -9.29 17.21
N TYR A 17 -4.94 -9.02 16.17
CA TYR A 17 -4.28 -10.05 15.37
C TYR A 17 -2.79 -9.77 15.35
N ASN A 18 -2.01 -10.78 15.70
CA ASN A 18 -0.56 -10.74 15.52
C ASN A 18 -0.25 -11.30 14.13
N VAL A 19 0.67 -10.68 13.41
CA VAL A 19 1.00 -11.06 12.04
C VAL A 19 2.47 -11.44 11.97
N LYS A 20 2.74 -12.61 11.40
CA LYS A 20 4.09 -13.11 11.17
C LYS A 20 4.20 -13.57 9.73
N PHE A 21 5.23 -13.08 9.03
CA PHE A 21 5.48 -13.51 7.65
C PHE A 21 6.31 -14.79 7.62
N ILE A 22 6.08 -15.60 6.60
CA ILE A 22 6.80 -16.86 6.42
C ILE A 22 8.13 -16.62 5.71
N ASP A 23 8.13 -15.74 4.72
CA ASP A 23 9.31 -15.47 3.88
C ASP A 23 10.25 -14.41 4.44
N PHE A 24 9.90 -13.80 5.58
CA PHE A 24 10.69 -12.76 6.24
C PHE A 24 10.81 -13.10 7.72
N ASP A 25 12.02 -13.45 8.15
CA ASP A 25 12.24 -13.98 9.50
C ASP A 25 11.96 -13.00 10.63
N ASP A 26 12.25 -11.73 10.41
CA ASP A 26 12.18 -10.72 11.47
C ASP A 26 11.07 -9.69 11.26
N VAL A 27 10.05 -10.02 10.48
CA VAL A 27 8.96 -9.11 10.22
C VAL A 27 7.71 -9.54 10.98
N PHE A 28 7.40 -8.76 12.01
CA PHE A 28 6.24 -8.97 12.87
C PHE A 28 5.45 -7.69 12.98
N THR A 29 4.15 -7.80 13.09
CA THR A 29 3.29 -6.65 13.37
C THR A 29 2.01 -7.12 14.04
N TYR A 30 1.16 -6.19 14.40
CA TYR A 30 -0.16 -6.49 14.93
C TYR A 30 -1.12 -5.35 14.59
N GLY A 31 -2.40 -5.63 14.70
CA GLY A 31 -3.44 -4.64 14.56
C GLY A 31 -4.68 -5.03 15.34
N VAL A 32 -5.53 -4.07 15.63
CA VAL A 32 -6.80 -4.29 16.30
C VAL A 32 -7.88 -4.39 15.24
N GLY A 33 -8.43 -5.60 15.06
CA GLY A 33 -9.30 -5.92 13.95
C GLY A 33 -8.50 -6.41 12.74
N PHE A 34 -9.15 -7.17 11.88
CA PHE A 34 -8.48 -7.76 10.71
C PHE A 34 -7.98 -6.68 9.72
N ASP A 35 -8.82 -5.69 9.43
CA ASP A 35 -8.47 -4.65 8.46
C ASP A 35 -7.23 -3.89 8.88
N ASP A 36 -7.15 -3.51 10.16
CA ASP A 36 -6.00 -2.81 10.69
C ASP A 36 -4.74 -3.69 10.67
N ALA A 37 -4.89 -4.96 11.06
CA ALA A 37 -3.78 -5.91 11.03
C ALA A 37 -3.25 -6.13 9.62
N TYR A 38 -4.13 -6.21 8.63
CA TYR A 38 -3.73 -6.35 7.23
C TYR A 38 -2.96 -5.12 6.75
N TYR A 39 -3.47 -3.94 7.05
CA TYR A 39 -2.80 -2.68 6.71
C TYR A 39 -1.41 -2.62 7.35
N MET A 40 -1.32 -2.96 8.63
CA MET A 40 -0.04 -2.97 9.34
C MET A 40 0.93 -4.01 8.76
N ALA A 41 0.42 -5.13 8.27
CA ALA A 41 1.24 -6.13 7.60
C ALA A 41 1.85 -5.58 6.30
N GLN A 42 1.06 -4.89 5.49
CA GLN A 42 1.58 -4.24 4.29
C GLN A 42 2.63 -3.18 4.63
N ASP A 43 2.34 -2.36 5.63
CA ASP A 43 3.25 -1.31 6.07
C ASP A 43 4.59 -1.88 6.54
N ALA A 44 4.55 -2.99 7.27
CA ALA A 44 5.76 -3.67 7.72
C ALA A 44 6.63 -4.13 6.55
N LEU A 45 6.01 -4.66 5.48
CA LEU A 45 6.75 -5.05 4.28
C LEU A 45 7.38 -3.85 3.58
N TYR A 46 6.65 -2.75 3.45
CA TYR A 46 7.20 -1.56 2.83
C TYR A 46 8.39 -0.99 3.60
N ASN A 47 8.35 -1.08 4.93
CA ASN A 47 9.40 -0.55 5.77
C ASN A 47 10.72 -1.32 5.67
N ILE A 48 10.70 -2.59 5.29
CA ILE A 48 11.92 -3.39 5.16
C ILE A 48 12.52 -3.35 3.76
N LEU A 49 11.77 -2.88 2.76
CA LEU A 49 12.23 -2.87 1.36
C LEU A 49 13.60 -2.21 1.17
N PRO A 50 13.88 -1.03 1.78
CA PRO A 50 15.18 -0.40 1.59
C PRO A 50 16.36 -1.23 2.12
N ASP A 51 16.12 -2.11 3.08
CA ASP A 51 17.16 -2.92 3.71
C ASP A 51 17.41 -4.24 2.98
N LEU A 52 16.59 -4.55 1.99
CA LEU A 52 16.69 -5.80 1.23
C LEU A 52 17.48 -5.59 -0.04
N LYS A 53 18.45 -6.48 -0.30
CA LYS A 53 19.17 -6.51 -1.57
C LYS A 53 18.27 -7.08 -2.66
N GLU A 54 17.45 -8.04 -2.29
CA GLU A 54 16.62 -8.80 -3.21
C GLU A 54 15.37 -9.27 -2.46
N LEU A 55 14.22 -9.22 -3.12
CA LEU A 55 12.99 -9.75 -2.53
C LEU A 55 13.01 -11.28 -2.58
N PRO A 56 12.71 -11.96 -1.46
CA PRO A 56 12.60 -13.41 -1.50
C PRO A 56 11.44 -13.84 -2.39
N ALA A 57 11.57 -15.00 -3.01
CA ALA A 57 10.47 -15.59 -3.74
C ALA A 57 9.36 -15.96 -2.76
N PRO A 58 8.10 -15.54 -3.02
CA PRO A 58 7.01 -15.89 -2.13
C PRO A 58 6.81 -17.41 -2.05
N THR A 59 6.58 -17.90 -0.84
CA THR A 59 6.21 -19.30 -0.64
C THR A 59 4.88 -19.56 -1.32
N ASN A 60 4.84 -20.55 -2.21
CA ASN A 60 3.60 -20.91 -2.92
C ASN A 60 2.96 -22.20 -2.41
N ASP A 61 3.62 -22.90 -1.51
CA ASP A 61 3.11 -24.13 -0.90
C ASP A 61 2.39 -23.82 0.42
N TYR A 62 1.51 -22.83 0.38
CA TYR A 62 0.81 -22.35 1.56
C TYR A 62 -0.23 -23.30 2.10
N MET A 63 -0.66 -24.31 1.32
CA MET A 63 -1.58 -25.34 1.78
C MET A 63 -0.92 -26.26 2.81
N ASN A 64 0.40 -26.40 2.77
CA ASN A 64 1.16 -27.25 3.67
C ASN A 64 1.74 -26.51 4.88
N ILE A 65 1.49 -25.22 5.00
CA ILE A 65 1.91 -24.45 6.16
C ILE A 65 1.01 -24.81 7.33
N LYS A 66 1.63 -25.29 8.42
CA LYS A 66 0.89 -25.68 9.61
C LYS A 66 0.57 -24.47 10.46
N VAL A 67 -0.71 -24.34 10.84
CA VAL A 67 -1.18 -23.27 11.71
C VAL A 67 -1.87 -23.85 12.93
N LYS A 68 -1.86 -23.09 14.01
CA LYS A 68 -2.55 -23.46 15.24
C LYS A 68 -4.05 -23.13 15.14
N LYS A 69 -4.81 -23.52 16.13
CA LYS A 69 -6.27 -23.36 16.12
C LYS A 69 -6.72 -21.90 15.99
N ASN A 70 -5.99 -20.97 16.62
CA ASN A 70 -6.32 -19.53 16.56
C ASN A 70 -5.60 -18.79 15.45
N GLU A 71 -4.98 -19.53 14.52
CA GLU A 71 -4.19 -18.96 13.44
C GLU A 71 -4.80 -19.26 12.08
N PHE A 72 -4.58 -18.37 11.13
CA PHE A 72 -4.94 -18.60 9.73
C PHE A 72 -3.94 -17.87 8.83
N ILE A 73 -3.90 -18.30 7.58
CA ILE A 73 -2.99 -17.70 6.60
C ILE A 73 -3.76 -16.73 5.73
N THR A 74 -3.19 -15.56 5.53
CA THR A 74 -3.69 -14.56 4.58
C THR A 74 -2.55 -14.13 3.69
N MET A 75 -2.83 -14.02 2.39
CA MET A 75 -1.86 -13.51 1.43
C MET A 75 -1.84 -11.99 1.52
N VAL A 76 -0.66 -11.43 1.76
CA VAL A 76 -0.47 -9.98 1.88
C VAL A 76 0.15 -9.45 0.60
N GLU A 77 -0.53 -8.51 -0.04
CA GLU A 77 -0.07 -7.91 -1.28
C GLU A 77 1.02 -6.87 -1.04
N LEU A 78 2.10 -6.99 -1.79
CA LEU A 78 3.16 -5.99 -1.85
C LEU A 78 3.23 -5.46 -3.29
N ASN A 79 2.92 -4.17 -3.48
CA ASN A 79 3.01 -3.51 -4.77
C ASN A 79 4.23 -2.60 -4.77
N THR A 80 5.31 -3.07 -5.39
CA THR A 80 6.57 -2.33 -5.40
C THR A 80 6.49 -1.06 -6.24
N PHE A 81 5.65 -1.04 -7.26
CA PHE A 81 5.49 0.14 -8.10
C PHE A 81 4.89 1.30 -7.32
N GLU A 82 3.80 1.06 -6.59
CA GLU A 82 3.18 2.11 -5.76
C GLU A 82 4.15 2.65 -4.71
N HIS A 83 4.89 1.75 -4.09
CA HIS A 83 5.87 2.13 -3.08
C HIS A 83 6.98 2.99 -3.67
N GLU A 84 7.54 2.59 -4.81
CA GLU A 84 8.56 3.34 -5.53
C GLU A 84 8.07 4.73 -5.93
N GLN A 85 6.83 4.83 -6.40
CA GLN A 85 6.24 6.10 -6.79
C GLN A 85 6.05 7.04 -5.58
N LYS A 86 5.63 6.50 -4.46
CA LYS A 86 5.46 7.28 -3.22
C LYS A 86 6.79 7.78 -2.66
N LEU A 87 7.87 7.02 -2.81
CA LEU A 87 9.20 7.43 -2.38
C LEU A 87 9.81 8.48 -3.28
N SER A 88 9.38 8.54 -4.54
CA SER A 88 9.85 9.55 -5.48
C SER A 88 9.08 10.84 -5.27
N ASN A 89 9.72 11.84 -4.67
CA ASN A 89 9.12 13.16 -4.49
C ASN A 89 9.30 14.06 -5.71
N LYS A 90 9.71 13.49 -6.83
CA LYS A 90 9.93 14.25 -8.06
C LYS A 90 8.60 14.77 -8.60
N THR A 91 8.49 16.08 -8.73
CA THR A 91 7.37 16.73 -9.38
C THR A 91 7.64 16.85 -10.87
N ILE A 92 6.64 16.55 -11.68
CA ILE A 92 6.72 16.73 -13.13
C ILE A 92 5.61 17.68 -13.58
N LYS A 93 5.84 18.34 -14.70
CA LYS A 93 4.90 19.28 -15.28
C LYS A 93 3.92 18.52 -16.17
N THR A 94 2.63 18.79 -16.03
CA THR A 94 1.59 18.21 -16.89
C THR A 94 0.78 19.32 -17.51
N THR A 95 0.52 19.22 -18.81
CA THR A 95 -0.29 20.18 -19.54
C THR A 95 -1.72 19.65 -19.69
N VAL A 96 -2.70 20.50 -19.35
CA VAL A 96 -4.11 20.17 -19.46
C VAL A 96 -4.78 21.19 -20.39
N THR A 97 -5.63 20.71 -21.28
CA THR A 97 -6.41 21.56 -22.17
C THR A 97 -7.84 21.71 -21.65
N MET A 98 -8.41 22.88 -21.82
CA MET A 98 -9.77 23.16 -21.44
C MET A 98 -10.34 24.32 -22.28
N PRO A 99 -11.68 24.49 -22.35
CA PRO A 99 -12.27 25.63 -23.04
C PRO A 99 -11.76 26.96 -22.46
N GLU A 100 -11.55 27.94 -23.30
CA GLU A 100 -11.05 29.24 -22.88
C GLU A 100 -11.92 29.92 -21.82
N TRP A 101 -13.21 29.88 -22.01
CA TRP A 101 -14.13 30.48 -21.03
C TRP A 101 -14.06 29.86 -19.65
N PHE A 102 -13.81 28.55 -19.62
CA PHE A 102 -13.68 27.79 -18.38
C PHE A 102 -12.42 28.24 -17.62
N LYS A 103 -11.31 28.38 -18.34
CA LYS A 103 -10.06 28.84 -17.78
C LYS A 103 -10.19 30.27 -17.23
N LYS A 104 -10.80 31.18 -18.01
CA LYS A 104 -11.01 32.56 -17.60
C LYS A 104 -11.87 32.67 -16.35
N LEU A 105 -12.91 31.86 -16.26
CA LEU A 105 -13.78 31.83 -15.09
C LEU A 105 -13.01 31.40 -13.84
N ALA A 106 -12.19 30.35 -13.96
CA ALA A 106 -11.37 29.85 -12.86
C ALA A 106 -10.33 30.89 -12.42
N GLU A 107 -9.67 31.55 -13.37
CA GLU A 107 -8.72 32.61 -13.06
C GLU A 107 -9.38 33.78 -12.34
N SER A 108 -10.61 34.14 -12.72
CA SER A 108 -11.34 35.24 -12.07
C SER A 108 -11.64 34.96 -10.61
N LYS A 109 -11.63 33.71 -10.20
CA LYS A 109 -11.88 33.30 -8.81
C LYS A 109 -10.60 32.91 -8.06
N ASP A 110 -9.44 33.22 -8.62
CA ASP A 110 -8.13 32.95 -8.02
C ASP A 110 -7.94 31.48 -7.63
N ILE A 111 -8.42 30.57 -8.47
CA ILE A 111 -8.30 29.15 -8.22
C ILE A 111 -6.87 28.66 -8.50
N ASN A 112 -6.30 27.92 -7.58
CA ASN A 112 -5.03 27.25 -7.78
C ASN A 112 -5.23 25.99 -8.60
N PHE A 113 -4.94 26.04 -9.89
CA PHE A 113 -5.16 24.91 -10.81
C PHE A 113 -4.40 23.66 -10.41
N SER A 114 -3.13 23.80 -10.04
CA SER A 114 -2.31 22.68 -9.64
C SER A 114 -2.93 21.92 -8.47
N LYS A 115 -3.34 22.64 -7.45
CA LYS A 115 -3.92 22.07 -6.25
C LYS A 115 -5.27 21.38 -6.55
N VAL A 116 -6.11 22.02 -7.33
CA VAL A 116 -7.44 21.49 -7.69
C VAL A 116 -7.27 20.22 -8.53
N LEU A 117 -6.36 20.22 -9.51
CA LEU A 117 -6.09 19.05 -10.35
C LEU A 117 -5.57 17.90 -9.52
N GLN A 118 -4.61 18.15 -8.64
CA GLN A 118 -4.05 17.09 -7.78
C GLN A 118 -5.11 16.51 -6.85
N ASN A 119 -5.95 17.35 -6.26
CA ASN A 119 -7.03 16.89 -5.40
C ASN A 119 -8.08 16.09 -6.18
N GLY A 120 -8.40 16.50 -7.39
CA GLY A 120 -9.31 15.77 -8.26
C GLY A 120 -8.78 14.39 -8.61
N LEU A 121 -7.48 14.31 -8.96
CA LEU A 121 -6.83 13.04 -9.26
C LEU A 121 -6.76 12.13 -8.04
N LYS A 122 -6.45 12.69 -6.87
CA LYS A 122 -6.44 11.92 -5.62
C LYS A 122 -7.80 11.32 -5.33
N SER A 123 -8.87 12.09 -5.56
CA SER A 123 -10.23 11.60 -5.38
C SER A 123 -10.55 10.45 -6.33
N GLU A 124 -10.22 10.60 -7.62
CA GLU A 124 -10.44 9.55 -8.62
C GLU A 124 -9.62 8.28 -8.34
N LEU A 125 -8.44 8.43 -7.76
CA LEU A 125 -7.56 7.33 -7.43
C LEU A 125 -7.80 6.76 -6.02
N ASN A 126 -8.77 7.30 -5.30
CA ASN A 126 -9.09 6.91 -3.91
C ASN A 126 -7.89 7.08 -2.96
N LEU A 127 -7.14 8.17 -3.14
CA LEU A 127 -5.99 8.50 -2.29
C LEU A 127 -6.30 9.55 -1.21
N LEU A 128 -7.52 10.01 -1.15
CA LEU A 128 -7.96 10.98 -0.13
C LEU A 128 -8.42 10.29 1.13
#